data_d104d376b256ca4436aff88d78011cc3
#
_entry.id   d104d376b256ca4436aff88d78011cc3
#
_cell.length_a   1.000
_cell.length_b   1.000
_cell.length_c   1.000
_cell.angle_alpha   90.00
_cell.angle_beta   90.00
_cell.angle_gamma   90.00
#
_symmetry.space_group_name_H-M   'P 1'
#
loop_
_entity.id
_entity.type
_entity.pdbx_description
1 polymer ?
#
loop_
_entity_poly.entity_id
_entity_poly.type
_entity_poly.pdbx_seq_one_letter_code
_entity_poly.pdbx_strand_id
1 'polypeptide(L)'
;MESPTLLCIDDLPQVLELRIVTLESYGYCVKIASSACAAIKTLDEASVTAVLLEYKQEGLDAEAVACHIKQRFPNLPIILLSAYSDMPERILWLVDEYVMKSELTARLVPIIERAQSLALRSNTRLQS
;
A
#
# COMPACT_ATOMS: atom_id res chain seq x y z
N MET A 1 -7.22 -19.39 -9.96
CA MET A 1 -6.27 -18.28 -9.72
C MET A 1 -6.39 -17.78 -8.30
N GLU A 2 -5.27 -17.56 -7.67
CA GLU A 2 -5.28 -17.00 -6.33
C GLU A 2 -5.63 -15.53 -6.38
N SER A 3 -6.39 -15.07 -5.39
CA SER A 3 -6.72 -13.66 -5.26
C SER A 3 -5.46 -12.86 -4.92
N PRO A 4 -5.28 -11.66 -5.50
CA PRO A 4 -4.15 -10.82 -5.12
C PRO A 4 -4.18 -10.47 -3.64
N THR A 5 -3.02 -10.43 -3.01
CA THR A 5 -2.89 -10.11 -1.59
C THR A 5 -2.35 -8.69 -1.43
N LEU A 6 -3.06 -7.89 -0.66
CA LEU A 6 -2.69 -6.52 -0.32
C LEU A 6 -2.23 -6.46 1.12
N LEU A 7 -1.28 -5.57 1.41
CA LEU A 7 -0.89 -5.27 2.77
C LEU A 7 -1.36 -3.85 3.11
N CYS A 8 -2.18 -3.72 4.15
CA CYS A 8 -2.67 -2.43 4.63
C CYS A 8 -1.94 -2.06 5.90
N ILE A 9 -1.37 -0.86 5.95
CA ILE A 9 -0.55 -0.39 7.07
C ILE A 9 -1.16 0.86 7.69
N ASP A 10 -1.51 0.78 8.97
CA ASP A 10 -1.98 1.89 9.79
C ASP A 10 -1.82 1.47 11.25
N ASP A 11 -1.72 2.45 12.15
CA ASP A 11 -1.64 2.17 13.58
C ASP A 11 -3.01 2.16 14.29
N LEU A 12 -4.11 2.42 13.56
CA LEU A 12 -5.47 2.38 14.11
C LEU A 12 -6.18 1.10 13.68
N PRO A 13 -6.50 0.19 14.64
CA PRO A 13 -7.18 -1.06 14.29
C PRO A 13 -8.51 -0.86 13.57
N GLN A 14 -9.26 0.18 13.91
CA GLN A 14 -10.55 0.45 13.27
C GLN A 14 -10.42 0.73 11.78
N VAL A 15 -9.35 1.45 11.38
CA VAL A 15 -9.09 1.73 9.98
C VAL A 15 -8.71 0.45 9.24
N LEU A 16 -7.87 -0.38 9.85
CA LEU A 16 -7.47 -1.66 9.25
C LEU A 16 -8.67 -2.59 9.07
N GLU A 17 -9.56 -2.68 10.06
CA GLU A 17 -10.78 -3.49 9.95
C GLU A 17 -11.66 -3.02 8.80
N LEU A 18 -11.80 -1.72 8.62
CA LEU A 18 -12.58 -1.16 7.52
C LEU A 18 -11.96 -1.52 6.17
N ARG A 19 -10.63 -1.44 6.06
CA ARG A 19 -9.94 -1.80 4.81
C ARG A 19 -10.12 -3.27 4.48
N ILE A 20 -10.04 -4.15 5.49
CA ILE A 20 -10.26 -5.59 5.28
C ILE A 20 -11.64 -5.82 4.67
N VAL A 21 -12.68 -5.30 5.31
CA VAL A 21 -14.06 -5.50 4.86
C VAL A 21 -14.25 -4.98 3.44
N THR A 22 -13.78 -3.75 3.19
CA THR A 22 -13.96 -3.11 1.89
C THR A 22 -13.22 -3.87 0.78
N LEU A 23 -11.95 -4.18 0.99
CA LEU A 23 -11.13 -4.79 -0.07
C LEU A 23 -11.46 -6.26 -0.29
N GLU A 24 -11.81 -6.99 0.76
CA GLU A 24 -12.25 -8.37 0.58
C GLU A 24 -13.54 -8.45 -0.24
N SER A 25 -14.41 -7.44 -0.13
CA SER A 25 -15.62 -7.39 -0.94
C SER A 25 -15.33 -7.27 -2.44
N TYR A 26 -14.13 -6.80 -2.80
CA TYR A 26 -13.68 -6.73 -4.20
C TYR A 26 -12.82 -7.92 -4.63
N GLY A 27 -12.70 -8.92 -3.77
CA GLY A 27 -12.00 -10.16 -4.11
C GLY A 27 -10.52 -10.20 -3.73
N TYR A 28 -10.02 -9.20 -2.99
CA TYR A 28 -8.62 -9.20 -2.53
C TYR A 28 -8.46 -9.99 -1.24
N CYS A 29 -7.29 -10.61 -1.07
CA CYS A 29 -6.85 -11.07 0.24
C CYS A 29 -6.14 -9.90 0.92
N VAL A 30 -6.39 -9.69 2.21
CA VAL A 30 -5.83 -8.54 2.92
C VAL A 30 -5.02 -8.99 4.13
N LYS A 31 -3.77 -8.54 4.19
CA LYS A 31 -2.91 -8.62 5.37
C LYS A 31 -2.84 -7.25 5.99
N ILE A 32 -2.58 -7.18 7.29
CA ILE A 32 -2.50 -5.90 8.00
C ILE A 32 -1.21 -5.83 8.81
N ALA A 33 -0.71 -4.60 9.00
CA ALA A 33 0.44 -4.33 9.84
C ALA A 33 0.27 -2.96 10.50
N SER A 34 0.69 -2.83 11.75
CA SER A 34 0.57 -1.59 12.51
C SER A 34 1.89 -0.88 12.74
N SER A 35 2.98 -1.37 12.15
CA SER A 35 4.31 -0.77 12.29
C SER A 35 5.17 -1.15 11.09
N ALA A 36 6.30 -0.45 10.92
CA ALA A 36 7.26 -0.78 9.88
C ALA A 36 7.80 -2.21 10.07
N CYS A 37 8.13 -2.58 11.30
CA CYS A 37 8.66 -3.90 11.61
C CYS A 37 7.67 -5.00 11.24
N ALA A 38 6.40 -4.85 11.64
CA ALA A 38 5.36 -5.82 11.31
C ALA A 38 5.12 -5.89 9.80
N ALA A 39 5.20 -4.76 9.10
CA ALA A 39 5.03 -4.72 7.65
C ALA A 39 6.14 -5.51 6.95
N ILE A 40 7.39 -5.28 7.31
CA ILE A 40 8.52 -5.98 6.70
C ILE A 40 8.42 -7.49 6.98
N LYS A 41 8.06 -7.87 8.20
CA LYS A 41 7.88 -9.28 8.53
C LYS A 41 6.81 -9.94 7.66
N THR A 42 5.67 -9.26 7.47
CA THR A 42 4.60 -9.76 6.62
C THR A 42 5.08 -9.90 5.18
N LEU A 43 5.82 -8.93 4.67
CA LEU A 43 6.32 -8.95 3.29
C LEU A 43 7.36 -10.06 3.08
N ASP A 44 8.14 -10.39 4.11
CA ASP A 44 9.08 -11.51 4.03
C ASP A 44 8.37 -12.87 4.01
N GLU A 45 7.18 -12.97 4.60
CA GLU A 45 6.47 -14.24 4.78
C GLU A 45 5.36 -14.49 3.74
N ALA A 46 4.86 -13.44 3.10
CA ALA A 46 3.72 -13.55 2.20
C ALA A 46 3.98 -12.87 0.86
N SER A 47 3.34 -13.38 -0.19
CA SER A 47 3.45 -12.82 -1.52
C SER A 47 2.43 -11.67 -1.66
N VAL A 48 2.88 -10.45 -1.44
CA VAL A 48 2.03 -9.25 -1.48
C VAL A 48 2.23 -8.54 -2.82
N THR A 49 1.13 -8.13 -3.46
CA THR A 49 1.18 -7.50 -4.78
C THR A 49 1.13 -5.97 -4.73
N ALA A 50 0.65 -5.40 -3.62
CA ALA A 50 0.65 -3.95 -3.43
C ALA A 50 0.47 -3.63 -1.94
N VAL A 51 0.97 -2.47 -1.54
CA VAL A 51 0.88 -1.96 -0.17
C VAL A 51 -0.01 -0.73 -0.16
N LEU A 52 -0.96 -0.68 0.78
CA LEU A 52 -1.76 0.51 1.07
C LEU A 52 -1.25 1.09 2.38
N LEU A 53 -0.74 2.31 2.33
CA LEU A 53 -0.10 2.96 3.46
C LEU A 53 -0.89 4.21 3.84
N GLU A 54 -1.41 4.26 5.07
CA GLU A 54 -2.16 5.41 5.56
C GLU A 54 -1.20 6.50 6.02
N TYR A 55 -1.41 7.71 5.53
CA TYR A 55 -0.62 8.87 5.95
C TYR A 55 -1.27 9.56 7.13
N LYS A 56 -0.44 9.93 8.12
CA LYS A 56 -0.88 10.64 9.32
C LYS A 56 0.13 11.71 9.68
N GLN A 57 -0.36 12.81 10.27
CA GLN A 57 0.53 13.85 10.80
C GLN A 57 1.13 13.42 12.14
N GLU A 58 0.41 12.60 12.90
CA GLU A 58 0.87 12.05 14.18
C GLU A 58 0.67 10.55 14.19
N GLY A 59 1.52 9.84 14.92
CA GLY A 59 1.48 8.39 15.01
C GLY A 59 2.44 7.74 14.05
N LEU A 60 1.95 6.81 13.26
CA LEU A 60 2.78 6.05 12.31
C LEU A 60 3.47 6.98 11.31
N ASP A 61 4.80 6.87 11.20
CA ASP A 61 5.59 7.65 10.24
C ASP A 61 5.57 6.96 8.88
N ALA A 62 4.67 7.41 8.01
CA ALA A 62 4.50 6.82 6.69
C ALA A 62 5.73 6.97 5.82
N GLU A 63 6.47 8.08 5.93
CA GLU A 63 7.71 8.27 5.17
C GLU A 63 8.75 7.23 5.54
N ALA A 64 8.95 6.99 6.83
CA ALA A 64 9.89 5.98 7.30
C ALA A 64 9.47 4.58 6.85
N VAL A 65 8.18 4.26 6.96
CA VAL A 65 7.65 2.96 6.52
C VAL A 65 7.90 2.76 5.03
N ALA A 66 7.55 3.74 4.21
CA ALA A 66 7.74 3.66 2.75
C ALA A 66 9.22 3.49 2.41
N CYS A 67 10.09 4.22 3.08
CA CYS A 67 11.53 4.13 2.87
C CYS A 67 12.06 2.71 3.15
N HIS A 68 11.67 2.14 4.28
CA HIS A 68 12.07 0.77 4.65
C HIS A 68 11.58 -0.25 3.64
N ILE A 69 10.34 -0.12 3.19
CA ILE A 69 9.77 -1.05 2.21
C ILE A 69 10.50 -0.93 0.88
N LYS A 70 10.75 0.28 0.39
CA LYS A 70 11.41 0.48 -0.91
C LYS A 70 12.86 0.01 -0.90
N GLN A 71 13.55 0.05 0.22
CA GLN A 71 14.91 -0.47 0.33
C GLN A 71 14.97 -1.98 0.15
N ARG A 72 13.99 -2.71 0.65
CA ARG A 72 13.98 -4.17 0.58
C ARG A 72 13.15 -4.72 -0.57
N PHE A 73 12.11 -4.01 -0.97
CA PHE A 73 11.19 -4.44 -2.02
C PHE A 73 10.98 -3.31 -3.03
N PRO A 74 12.02 -2.96 -3.80
CA PRO A 74 11.98 -1.76 -4.65
C PRO A 74 10.92 -1.78 -5.75
N ASN A 75 10.47 -2.97 -6.15
CA ASN A 75 9.46 -3.09 -7.22
C ASN A 75 8.04 -3.26 -6.68
N LEU A 76 7.88 -3.33 -5.36
CA LEU A 76 6.56 -3.47 -4.75
C LEU A 76 5.86 -2.11 -4.75
N PRO A 77 4.67 -1.99 -5.40
CA PRO A 77 4.00 -0.69 -5.44
C PRO A 77 3.41 -0.32 -4.08
N ILE A 78 3.59 0.96 -3.71
CA ILE A 78 3.02 1.54 -2.50
C ILE A 78 2.00 2.59 -2.91
N ILE A 79 0.77 2.43 -2.39
CA ILE A 79 -0.32 3.38 -2.61
C ILE A 79 -0.53 4.12 -1.29
N LEU A 80 -0.34 5.43 -1.31
CA LEU A 80 -0.49 6.28 -0.14
C LEU A 80 -1.94 6.76 -0.04
N LEU A 81 -2.56 6.59 1.11
CA LEU A 81 -3.92 7.04 1.38
C LEU A 81 -3.86 8.18 2.39
N SER A 82 -4.49 9.31 2.09
CA SER A 82 -4.42 10.49 2.96
C SER A 82 -5.72 11.28 2.98
N ALA A 83 -6.04 11.83 4.15
CA ALA A 83 -7.11 12.80 4.29
C ALA A 83 -6.68 14.21 3.85
N TYR A 84 -5.39 14.42 3.60
CA TYR A 84 -4.82 15.73 3.32
C TYR A 84 -4.51 15.89 1.84
N SER A 85 -4.81 17.07 1.29
CA SER A 85 -4.50 17.39 -0.11
C SER A 85 -3.07 17.90 -0.29
N ASP A 86 -2.48 18.43 0.79
CA ASP A 86 -1.13 19.00 0.75
C ASP A 86 -0.16 18.03 1.39
N MET A 87 0.55 17.27 0.57
CA MET A 87 1.46 16.23 1.00
C MET A 87 2.91 16.66 0.83
N PRO A 88 3.81 16.29 1.77
CA PRO A 88 5.23 16.54 1.59
C PRO A 88 5.77 15.88 0.33
N GLU A 89 6.58 16.61 -0.43
CA GLU A 89 7.16 16.08 -1.66
C GLU A 89 7.97 14.81 -1.42
N ARG A 90 8.67 14.74 -0.29
CA ARG A 90 9.54 13.60 0.03
C ARG A 90 8.78 12.28 0.00
N ILE A 91 7.57 12.25 0.60
CA ILE A 91 6.82 11.01 0.63
C ILE A 91 6.23 10.68 -0.75
N LEU A 92 5.86 11.69 -1.53
CA LEU A 92 5.33 11.48 -2.87
C LEU A 92 6.39 10.86 -3.80
N TRP A 93 7.68 11.11 -3.57
CA TRP A 93 8.75 10.47 -4.32
C TRP A 93 8.97 9.01 -3.95
N LEU A 94 8.54 8.61 -2.73
CA LEU A 94 8.72 7.25 -2.24
C LEU A 94 7.58 6.32 -2.62
N VAL A 95 6.40 6.87 -2.93
CA VAL A 95 5.22 6.05 -3.23
C VAL A 95 4.93 6.06 -4.72
N ASP A 96 4.19 5.05 -5.17
CA ASP A 96 3.87 4.89 -6.58
C ASP A 96 2.56 5.56 -6.95
N GLU A 97 1.62 5.61 -6.02
CA GLU A 97 0.32 6.23 -6.23
C GLU A 97 -0.12 6.95 -4.95
N TYR A 98 -0.98 7.95 -5.11
CA TYR A 98 -1.54 8.71 -4.01
C TYR A 98 -3.04 8.88 -4.21
N VAL A 99 -3.83 8.59 -3.17
CA VAL A 99 -5.29 8.72 -3.21
C VAL A 99 -5.76 9.49 -1.98
N MET A 100 -6.57 10.52 -2.19
CA MET A 100 -7.24 11.21 -1.10
C MET A 100 -8.38 10.34 -0.56
N LYS A 101 -8.54 10.32 0.76
CA LYS A 101 -9.59 9.51 1.38
C LYS A 101 -11.00 9.89 0.92
N SER A 102 -11.22 11.14 0.52
CA SER A 102 -12.49 11.58 -0.04
C SER A 102 -12.83 10.92 -1.37
N GLU A 103 -11.84 10.34 -2.05
CA GLU A 103 -12.00 9.73 -3.38
C GLU A 103 -11.88 8.20 -3.34
N LEU A 104 -11.75 7.59 -2.16
CA LEU A 104 -11.45 6.16 -2.05
C LEU A 104 -12.47 5.28 -2.75
N THR A 105 -13.77 5.55 -2.59
CA THR A 105 -14.81 4.71 -3.16
C THR A 105 -14.70 4.62 -4.68
N ALA A 106 -14.37 5.74 -5.34
CA ALA A 106 -14.33 5.80 -6.80
C ALA A 106 -12.98 5.38 -7.38
N ARG A 107 -11.87 5.63 -6.65
CA ARG A 107 -10.54 5.56 -7.26
C ARG A 107 -9.65 4.44 -6.74
N LEU A 108 -9.95 3.86 -5.57
CA LEU A 108 -9.00 2.93 -4.94
C LEU A 108 -8.75 1.67 -5.78
N VAL A 109 -9.81 0.97 -6.18
CA VAL A 109 -9.65 -0.28 -6.94
C VAL A 109 -8.97 -0.06 -8.29
N PRO A 110 -9.39 0.95 -9.11
CA PRO A 110 -8.67 1.22 -10.37
C PRO A 110 -7.19 1.54 -10.16
N ILE A 111 -6.85 2.26 -9.08
CA ILE A 111 -5.45 2.61 -8.79
C ILE A 111 -4.66 1.37 -8.37
N ILE A 112 -5.25 0.49 -7.55
CA ILE A 112 -4.60 -0.77 -7.18
C ILE A 112 -4.29 -1.60 -8.44
N GLU A 113 -5.27 -1.75 -9.31
CA GLU A 113 -5.09 -2.51 -10.55
C GLU A 113 -3.99 -1.92 -11.42
N ARG A 114 -3.95 -0.60 -11.56
CA ARG A 114 -2.93 0.09 -12.34
C ARG A 114 -1.52 -0.11 -11.74
N ALA A 115 -1.40 0.03 -10.43
CA ALA A 115 -0.12 -0.14 -9.74
C ALA A 115 0.41 -1.56 -9.89
N GLN A 116 -0.46 -2.56 -9.75
CA GLN A 116 -0.09 -3.96 -9.93
C GLN A 116 0.36 -4.25 -11.35
N SER A 117 -0.34 -3.71 -12.35
CA SER A 117 0.01 -3.88 -13.76
C SER A 117 1.35 -3.27 -14.09
N LEU A 118 1.65 -2.08 -13.59
CA LEU A 118 2.92 -1.42 -13.83
C LEU A 118 4.09 -2.17 -13.17
N ALA A 119 3.89 -2.68 -11.96
CA ALA A 119 4.90 -3.47 -11.28
C ALA A 119 5.20 -4.77 -12.03
N LEU A 120 4.16 -5.43 -12.54
CA LEU A 120 4.32 -6.66 -13.31
C LEU A 120 5.10 -6.41 -14.60
N ARG A 121 4.83 -5.32 -15.30
CA ARG A 121 5.55 -4.94 -16.51
C ARG A 121 7.02 -4.67 -16.21
N SER A 122 7.32 -3.98 -15.11
CA SER A 122 8.70 -3.71 -14.70
C SER A 122 9.46 -5.00 -14.43
N ASN A 123 8.85 -5.94 -13.72
CA ASN A 123 9.44 -7.24 -13.45
C ASN A 123 9.71 -8.03 -14.73
N THR A 124 8.78 -8.00 -15.68
CA THR A 124 8.96 -8.67 -16.97
C THR A 124 10.14 -8.08 -17.74
N ARG A 125 10.30 -6.77 -17.75
CA ARG A 125 11.42 -6.11 -18.41
C ARG A 125 12.77 -6.51 -17.79
N LEU A 126 12.81 -6.62 -16.46
CA LEU A 126 14.04 -6.98 -15.78
C LEU A 126 14.45 -8.43 -16.03
N GLN A 127 13.48 -9.30 -16.32
CA GLN A 127 13.74 -10.71 -16.58
C GLN A 127 14.11 -11.00 -18.04
N SER A 128 13.83 -10.09 -18.91
CA SER A 128 14.14 -10.22 -20.32
C SER A 128 15.51 -9.59 -20.64
#